data_943d5999658e216aa3e756068fb6de5a
#
_entry.id   943d5999658e216aa3e756068fb6de5a
#
_cell.length_a   1.000
_cell.length_b   1.000
_cell.length_c   1.000
_cell.angle_alpha   90.00
_cell.angle_beta   90.00
_cell.angle_gamma   90.00
#
_symmetry.space_group_name_H-M   'P 1'
#
loop_
_entity.id
_entity.type
_entity.pdbx_description
1 polymer ?
#
loop_
_entity_poly.entity_id
_entity_poly.type
_entity_poly.pdbx_seq_one_letter_code
_entity_poly.pdbx_strand_id
1 'polypeptide(L)'
;MSEISEQVQELLNNPEKILQKKPFFRGYDTSCVCNNILNNYLKRAGFTDMVSVTLPQLKKRVITQDEYLMELEPENHKVLYDQNIPSITMKLDNGGFVEVQYKKMAVSFQQNIKDKQVQHLCGLPMSFTLMDANPDEKQRADFVTFKQYWDLRNQDGMKTKMVDVQKSVGDVGLLYYFDKNNRIKSRILSYMDGYVLCPHDDDNGDRILESVYYKIDDVEYIDSYDDTYFYRMIRDNTNVDDNGWRRLAPKAHGFTEIPLITKRGKVAWENAQSVIEAYEILYNIFLVIQKRHGWGILYIKGDFENNGKKIAGSVILNSKNTSYSQEANTDDAKFLTPPSPQGTIDTLQLMEETIQKNSSTTFLLPKDVKTTGDISGVAIMLTQSMDIENASKGVIEWQNVADKMVRLFKQGLAKELVVSQIQPSAITDFDNLHINAKFKVYRPQSETDIVTRLQTGVTSGFLSVETASEMNPDAKPDEKARLEKEKQAKIDEQLYQQEQALIISQKHSGQDNNNNNKEEE
;
A
#
# COMPACT_ATOMS: atom_id res chain seq x y z
N MET A 1 33.38 25.75 -11.35
CA MET A 1 33.29 24.39 -10.79
C MET A 1 32.92 24.59 -9.33
N SER A 2 31.73 24.19 -8.89
CA SER A 2 31.39 24.16 -7.47
C SER A 2 32.37 23.20 -6.80
N GLU A 3 33.07 23.66 -5.76
CA GLU A 3 33.92 22.79 -4.95
C GLU A 3 33.03 21.70 -4.39
N ILE A 4 33.40 20.43 -4.64
CA ILE A 4 32.73 19.28 -4.01
C ILE A 4 32.95 19.43 -2.52
N SER A 5 31.88 19.32 -1.70
CA SER A 5 32.02 19.47 -0.26
C SER A 5 33.03 18.45 0.29
N GLU A 6 33.82 18.86 1.29
CA GLU A 6 34.84 17.98 1.89
C GLU A 6 34.24 16.66 2.37
N GLN A 7 33.02 16.68 2.90
CA GLN A 7 32.31 15.49 3.35
C GLN A 7 31.97 14.53 2.21
N VAL A 8 31.52 15.03 1.05
CA VAL A 8 31.26 14.21 -0.14
C VAL A 8 32.56 13.61 -0.67
N GLN A 9 33.66 14.36 -0.67
CA GLN A 9 34.97 13.84 -1.08
C GLN A 9 35.48 12.74 -0.15
N GLU A 10 35.27 12.88 1.18
CA GLU A 10 35.62 11.83 2.14
C GLU A 10 34.86 10.54 1.90
N LEU A 11 33.55 10.62 1.64
CA LEU A 11 32.73 9.46 1.30
C LEU A 11 33.17 8.81 -0.01
N LEU A 12 33.43 9.60 -1.05
CA LEU A 12 33.86 9.09 -2.36
C LEU A 12 35.26 8.48 -2.32
N ASN A 13 36.13 8.90 -1.40
CA ASN A 13 37.45 8.30 -1.18
C ASN A 13 37.40 7.02 -0.32
N ASN A 14 36.27 6.77 0.36
CA ASN A 14 36.07 5.57 1.18
C ASN A 14 34.71 4.90 0.88
N PRO A 15 34.62 4.13 -0.23
CA PRO A 15 33.39 3.49 -0.66
C PRO A 15 32.75 2.56 0.38
N GLU A 16 33.53 1.96 1.27
CA GLU A 16 33.01 1.14 2.36
C GLU A 16 32.16 1.95 3.36
N LYS A 17 32.46 3.25 3.55
CA LYS A 17 31.58 4.15 4.33
C LYS A 17 30.25 4.39 3.62
N ILE A 18 30.25 4.45 2.29
CA ILE A 18 29.02 4.59 1.49
C ILE A 18 28.09 3.39 1.69
N LEU A 19 28.64 2.19 1.79
CA LEU A 19 27.87 0.96 1.96
C LEU A 19 27.32 0.77 3.38
N GLN A 20 27.68 1.60 4.35
CA GLN A 20 27.17 1.54 5.71
C GLN A 20 25.70 2.01 5.77
N LYS A 21 24.79 1.07 5.56
CA LYS A 21 23.35 1.32 5.63
C LYS A 21 22.85 1.33 7.08
N LYS A 22 22.04 2.34 7.46
CA LYS A 22 21.34 2.33 8.74
C LYS A 22 20.42 1.09 8.79
N PRO A 23 20.50 0.23 9.82
CA PRO A 23 19.67 -0.97 9.90
C PRO A 23 18.19 -0.64 10.04
N PHE A 24 17.33 -1.56 9.62
CA PHE A 24 15.91 -1.53 9.97
C PHE A 24 15.73 -2.13 11.35
N PHE A 25 14.77 -1.63 12.11
CA PHE A 25 14.48 -2.09 13.45
C PHE A 25 12.99 -2.41 13.59
N ARG A 26 12.70 -3.58 14.17
CA ARG A 26 11.33 -4.00 14.51
C ARG A 26 11.24 -4.29 16.00
N GLY A 27 10.57 -3.41 16.75
CA GLY A 27 10.37 -3.59 18.19
C GLY A 27 11.68 -3.72 18.96
N TYR A 28 11.64 -4.48 20.04
CA TYR A 28 12.78 -4.79 20.89
C TYR A 28 13.01 -6.29 20.96
N ASP A 29 14.24 -6.71 21.18
CA ASP A 29 14.56 -8.11 21.43
C ASP A 29 13.93 -8.56 22.74
N THR A 30 12.90 -9.39 22.64
CA THR A 30 12.12 -9.88 23.78
C THR A 30 12.75 -11.08 24.47
N SER A 31 13.76 -11.70 23.89
CA SER A 31 14.44 -12.86 24.47
C SER A 31 15.00 -12.57 25.88
N CYS A 32 15.48 -11.35 26.07
CA CYS A 32 15.97 -10.87 27.38
C CYS A 32 14.83 -10.54 28.37
N VAL A 33 13.65 -10.16 27.88
CA VAL A 33 12.50 -9.78 28.72
C VAL A 33 11.84 -11.02 29.33
N CYS A 34 11.69 -12.08 28.54
CA CYS A 34 11.10 -13.34 29.00
C CYS A 34 11.91 -13.96 30.13
N ASN A 35 13.23 -13.95 30.03
CA ASN A 35 14.11 -14.44 31.10
C ASN A 35 13.95 -13.62 32.40
N ASN A 36 13.75 -12.31 32.30
CA ASN A 36 13.54 -11.47 33.48
C ASN A 36 12.18 -11.71 34.15
N ILE A 37 11.12 -11.87 33.36
CA ILE A 37 9.79 -12.19 33.91
C ILE A 37 9.82 -13.54 34.59
N LEU A 38 10.41 -14.55 33.96
CA LEU A 38 10.56 -15.89 34.53
C LEU A 38 11.40 -15.85 35.81
N ASN A 39 12.54 -15.15 35.81
CA ASN A 39 13.40 -15.00 36.96
C ASN A 39 12.70 -14.26 38.11
N ASN A 40 11.91 -13.23 37.84
CA ASN A 40 11.13 -12.54 38.84
C ASN A 40 10.00 -13.41 39.40
N TYR A 41 9.38 -14.25 38.59
CA TYR A 41 8.38 -15.22 39.02
C TYR A 41 9.00 -16.29 39.91
N LEU A 42 10.14 -16.88 39.53
CA LEU A 42 10.87 -17.87 40.30
C LEU A 42 11.37 -17.31 41.65
N LYS A 43 11.86 -16.07 41.69
CA LYS A 43 12.21 -15.35 42.92
C LYS A 43 11.02 -15.22 43.89
N ARG A 44 9.85 -14.85 43.37
CA ARG A 44 8.60 -14.75 44.14
C ARG A 44 8.13 -16.11 44.62
N ALA A 45 8.43 -17.18 43.89
CA ALA A 45 8.13 -18.56 44.28
C ALA A 45 9.15 -19.16 45.26
N GLY A 46 10.13 -18.40 45.77
CA GLY A 46 11.07 -18.85 46.84
C GLY A 46 12.36 -19.52 46.35
N PHE A 47 12.67 -19.45 45.06
CA PHE A 47 13.95 -19.94 44.53
C PHE A 47 15.04 -18.88 44.73
N THR A 48 15.98 -19.11 45.66
CA THR A 48 16.96 -18.13 46.15
C THR A 48 18.30 -18.11 45.42
N ASP A 49 18.59 -19.10 44.58
CA ASP A 49 19.91 -19.26 43.95
C ASP A 49 20.01 -18.63 42.55
N MET A 50 19.28 -17.57 42.32
CA MET A 50 19.32 -16.92 41.01
C MET A 50 20.34 -15.79 40.96
N VAL A 51 21.27 -15.92 40.04
CA VAL A 51 22.26 -14.91 39.64
C VAL A 51 21.60 -13.52 39.54
N SER A 52 22.25 -12.50 40.09
CA SER A 52 21.83 -11.11 39.92
C SER A 52 21.66 -10.77 38.44
N VAL A 53 20.41 -10.72 37.98
CA VAL A 53 20.12 -10.38 36.62
C VAL A 53 20.28 -8.87 36.46
N THR A 54 21.37 -8.45 35.86
CA THR A 54 21.52 -7.10 35.34
C THR A 54 20.35 -6.88 34.40
N LEU A 55 19.58 -5.80 34.60
CA LEU A 55 18.50 -5.44 33.68
C LEU A 55 19.07 -5.39 32.25
N PRO A 56 18.63 -6.27 31.33
CA PRO A 56 19.16 -6.26 30.01
C PRO A 56 18.80 -4.92 29.36
N GLN A 57 19.76 -4.29 28.74
CA GLN A 57 19.47 -3.13 27.88
C GLN A 57 18.52 -3.61 26.78
N LEU A 58 17.36 -2.99 26.69
CA LEU A 58 16.42 -3.25 25.62
C LEU A 58 17.08 -2.89 24.29
N LYS A 59 17.58 -3.89 23.58
CA LYS A 59 18.15 -3.71 22.24
C LYS A 59 17.03 -3.77 21.21
N LYS A 60 17.04 -2.83 20.29
CA LYS A 60 16.15 -2.89 19.13
C LYS A 60 16.51 -4.10 18.28
N ARG A 61 15.51 -4.90 17.92
CA ARG A 61 15.71 -6.04 17.01
C ARG A 61 16.01 -5.49 15.61
N VAL A 62 17.14 -5.87 15.05
CA VAL A 62 17.48 -5.60 13.64
C VAL A 62 16.68 -6.53 12.75
N ILE A 63 16.13 -6.02 11.67
CA ILE A 63 15.44 -6.78 10.62
C ILE A 63 16.08 -6.48 9.27
N THR A 64 16.17 -7.48 8.40
CA THR A 64 16.70 -7.36 7.04
C THR A 64 15.58 -7.21 6.01
N GLN A 65 15.95 -6.72 4.83
CA GLN A 65 14.99 -6.64 3.71
C GLN A 65 14.63 -8.03 3.16
N ASP A 66 15.53 -9.00 3.29
CA ASP A 66 15.23 -10.40 2.96
C ASP A 66 14.14 -10.97 3.88
N GLU A 67 14.17 -10.62 5.18
CA GLU A 67 13.08 -11.01 6.09
C GLU A 67 11.75 -10.39 5.70
N TYR A 68 11.73 -9.13 5.24
CA TYR A 68 10.52 -8.50 4.72
C TYR A 68 9.98 -9.21 3.47
N LEU A 69 10.87 -9.63 2.55
CA LEU A 69 10.46 -10.41 1.37
C LEU A 69 9.93 -11.79 1.75
N MET A 70 10.57 -12.46 2.71
CA MET A 70 10.08 -13.75 3.22
C MET A 70 8.70 -13.64 3.87
N GLU A 71 8.41 -12.53 4.52
CA GLU A 71 7.09 -12.26 5.13
C GLU A 71 6.03 -11.86 4.09
N LEU A 72 6.44 -11.18 3.02
CA LEU A 72 5.53 -10.74 1.96
C LEU A 72 5.02 -11.91 1.12
N GLU A 73 5.91 -12.88 0.83
CA GLU A 73 5.61 -14.01 -0.05
C GLU A 73 5.11 -15.21 0.76
N PRO A 74 3.83 -15.60 0.63
CA PRO A 74 3.24 -16.69 1.43
C PRO A 74 4.00 -18.01 1.31
N GLU A 75 4.65 -18.26 0.19
CA GLU A 75 5.44 -19.46 -0.07
C GLU A 75 6.68 -19.57 0.82
N ASN A 76 7.11 -18.46 1.40
CA ASN A 76 8.31 -18.35 2.23
C ASN A 76 7.99 -18.19 3.72
N HIS A 77 6.71 -18.22 4.12
CA HIS A 77 6.32 -18.03 5.51
C HIS A 77 6.88 -19.14 6.43
N LYS A 78 7.34 -18.74 7.60
CA LYS A 78 7.97 -19.64 8.61
C LYS A 78 7.10 -20.83 8.98
N VAL A 79 5.77 -20.64 8.98
CA VAL A 79 4.80 -21.68 9.34
C VAL A 79 4.91 -22.91 8.43
N LEU A 80 5.29 -22.75 7.17
CA LEU A 80 5.44 -23.86 6.22
C LEU A 80 6.60 -24.80 6.60
N TYR A 81 7.61 -24.25 7.27
CA TYR A 81 8.83 -24.97 7.68
C TYR A 81 8.82 -25.34 9.17
N ASP A 82 7.79 -24.92 9.93
CA ASP A 82 7.70 -25.18 11.37
C ASP A 82 7.45 -26.68 11.65
N GLN A 83 8.41 -27.33 12.27
CA GLN A 83 8.34 -28.76 12.64
C GLN A 83 7.47 -29.03 13.87
N ASN A 84 7.08 -27.99 14.63
CA ASN A 84 6.27 -28.14 15.85
C ASN A 84 4.78 -28.35 15.55
N ILE A 85 4.34 -28.12 14.32
CA ILE A 85 2.96 -28.40 13.91
C ILE A 85 2.79 -29.92 13.83
N PRO A 86 1.87 -30.52 14.60
CA PRO A 86 1.79 -31.97 14.73
C PRO A 86 1.40 -32.64 13.42
N SER A 87 2.07 -33.76 13.14
CA SER A 87 1.70 -34.69 12.06
C SER A 87 0.59 -35.66 12.53
N ILE A 88 -0.08 -36.31 11.58
CA ILE A 88 -1.08 -37.34 11.88
C ILE A 88 -0.45 -38.71 11.69
N THR A 89 -0.40 -39.50 12.76
CA THR A 89 0.03 -40.88 12.68
C THR A 89 -1.19 -41.78 12.34
N MET A 90 -1.15 -42.46 11.23
CA MET A 90 -2.18 -43.42 10.80
C MET A 90 -1.67 -44.85 10.93
N LYS A 91 -2.51 -45.72 11.52
CA LYS A 91 -2.21 -47.17 11.59
C LYS A 91 -2.61 -47.81 10.28
N LEU A 92 -1.70 -48.53 9.68
CA LEU A 92 -1.94 -49.32 8.44
C LEU A 92 -2.57 -50.66 8.81
N ASP A 93 -3.26 -51.27 7.82
CA ASP A 93 -3.92 -52.59 7.96
C ASP A 93 -2.91 -53.72 8.31
N ASN A 94 -1.65 -53.55 7.95
CA ASN A 94 -0.56 -54.47 8.32
C ASN A 94 0.00 -54.29 9.73
N GLY A 95 -0.63 -53.41 10.56
CA GLY A 95 -0.20 -53.10 11.90
C GLY A 95 0.92 -52.08 12.03
N GLY A 96 1.49 -51.59 10.91
CA GLY A 96 2.48 -50.53 10.87
C GLY A 96 1.84 -49.16 11.10
N PHE A 97 2.67 -48.16 11.42
CA PHE A 97 2.26 -46.78 11.55
C PHE A 97 2.91 -45.94 10.43
N VAL A 98 2.14 -45.11 9.79
CA VAL A 98 2.63 -44.10 8.84
C VAL A 98 2.32 -42.72 9.39
N GLU A 99 3.32 -41.88 9.40
CA GLU A 99 3.16 -40.47 9.71
C GLU A 99 2.75 -39.71 8.47
N VAL A 100 1.52 -39.21 8.44
CA VAL A 100 1.02 -38.39 7.35
C VAL A 100 1.25 -36.93 7.72
N GLN A 101 2.19 -36.29 7.02
CA GLN A 101 2.39 -34.85 7.17
C GLN A 101 1.21 -34.13 6.55
N TYR A 102 0.67 -33.16 7.29
CA TYR A 102 -0.37 -32.29 6.80
C TYR A 102 0.26 -31.19 5.94
N LYS A 103 -0.35 -30.88 4.78
CA LYS A 103 0.06 -29.74 3.98
C LYS A 103 -0.26 -28.46 4.75
N LYS A 104 0.77 -27.78 5.22
CA LYS A 104 0.66 -26.51 5.92
C LYS A 104 0.22 -25.41 4.96
N MET A 105 -0.48 -24.43 5.47
CA MET A 105 -1.01 -23.30 4.72
C MET A 105 -0.50 -21.99 5.33
N ALA A 106 -0.06 -21.09 4.48
CA ALA A 106 0.22 -19.69 4.81
C ALA A 106 -0.94 -18.82 4.33
N VAL A 107 -1.10 -17.65 4.94
CA VAL A 107 -2.18 -16.70 4.65
C VAL A 107 -1.60 -15.38 4.16
N SER A 108 -2.11 -14.84 3.06
CA SER A 108 -1.58 -13.63 2.40
C SER A 108 -2.04 -12.33 3.07
N PHE A 109 -2.00 -12.23 4.41
CA PHE A 109 -2.40 -11.01 5.12
C PHE A 109 -1.50 -9.83 4.75
N GLN A 110 -0.19 -10.05 4.65
CA GLN A 110 0.79 -9.00 4.36
C GLN A 110 0.53 -8.35 3.00
N GLN A 111 0.28 -9.14 1.96
CA GLN A 111 -0.06 -8.65 0.62
C GLN A 111 -1.37 -7.86 0.66
N ASN A 112 -2.40 -8.39 1.31
CA ASN A 112 -3.71 -7.73 1.40
C ASN A 112 -3.63 -6.39 2.14
N ILE A 113 -2.88 -6.32 3.24
CA ILE A 113 -2.65 -5.09 4.01
C ILE A 113 -1.93 -4.07 3.13
N LYS A 114 -0.84 -4.48 2.48
CA LYS A 114 -0.05 -3.64 1.59
C LYS A 114 -0.91 -3.06 0.46
N ASP A 115 -1.61 -3.91 -0.27
CA ASP A 115 -2.39 -3.49 -1.43
C ASP A 115 -3.49 -2.49 -1.05
N LYS A 116 -4.17 -2.72 0.07
CA LYS A 116 -5.17 -1.77 0.58
C LYS A 116 -4.57 -0.44 1.02
N GLN A 117 -3.46 -0.45 1.77
CA GLN A 117 -2.80 0.79 2.17
C GLN A 117 -2.30 1.60 0.98
N VAL A 118 -1.74 0.93 -0.04
CA VAL A 118 -1.31 1.56 -1.30
C VAL A 118 -2.51 2.15 -2.04
N GLN A 119 -3.61 1.39 -2.16
CA GLN A 119 -4.82 1.86 -2.84
C GLN A 119 -5.41 3.11 -2.17
N HIS A 120 -5.54 3.12 -0.85
CA HIS A 120 -6.10 4.28 -0.14
C HIS A 120 -5.20 5.51 -0.20
N LEU A 121 -3.86 5.33 -0.14
CA LEU A 121 -2.91 6.44 -0.15
C LEU A 121 -2.71 7.05 -1.53
N CYS A 122 -2.59 6.23 -2.58
CA CYS A 122 -2.16 6.69 -3.90
C CYS A 122 -2.96 6.11 -5.08
N GLY A 123 -4.12 5.51 -4.84
CA GLY A 123 -5.00 4.98 -5.88
C GLY A 123 -5.62 6.05 -6.80
N LEU A 124 -5.54 7.33 -6.42
CA LEU A 124 -5.98 8.45 -7.24
C LEU A 124 -4.78 9.25 -7.77
N PRO A 125 -4.91 9.91 -8.95
CA PRO A 125 -3.90 10.83 -9.45
C PRO A 125 -3.61 11.96 -8.46
N MET A 126 -2.40 12.50 -8.50
CA MET A 126 -2.03 13.65 -7.66
C MET A 126 -2.86 14.88 -8.03
N SER A 127 -3.17 15.70 -7.04
CA SER A 127 -3.76 17.01 -7.29
C SER A 127 -2.68 18.07 -7.38
N PHE A 128 -2.76 18.91 -8.41
CA PHE A 128 -1.87 20.02 -8.64
C PHE A 128 -2.63 21.33 -8.57
N THR A 129 -2.09 22.30 -7.85
CA THR A 129 -2.63 23.67 -7.80
C THR A 129 -1.50 24.67 -7.97
N LEU A 130 -1.75 25.75 -8.71
CA LEU A 130 -0.85 26.89 -8.75
C LEU A 130 -0.89 27.61 -7.40
N MET A 131 0.28 27.96 -6.88
CA MET A 131 0.38 28.71 -5.61
C MET A 131 0.14 30.22 -5.80
N ASP A 132 0.34 30.73 -7.01
CA ASP A 132 0.13 32.13 -7.33
C ASP A 132 -1.37 32.47 -7.30
N ALA A 133 -1.73 33.51 -6.54
CA ALA A 133 -3.13 33.92 -6.38
C ALA A 133 -3.76 34.42 -7.69
N ASN A 134 -2.97 35.09 -8.56
CA ASN A 134 -3.40 35.60 -9.85
C ASN A 134 -2.39 35.19 -10.92
N PRO A 135 -2.39 33.91 -11.36
CA PRO A 135 -1.46 33.45 -12.39
C PRO A 135 -1.76 34.15 -13.72
N ASP A 136 -0.72 34.56 -14.41
CA ASP A 136 -0.83 35.11 -15.76
C ASP A 136 -1.22 34.03 -16.78
N GLU A 137 -1.55 34.45 -18.02
CA GLU A 137 -1.98 33.51 -19.06
C GLU A 137 -0.86 32.53 -19.45
N LYS A 138 0.40 32.99 -19.41
CA LYS A 138 1.57 32.16 -19.69
C LYS A 138 1.77 31.10 -18.60
N GLN A 139 1.70 31.47 -17.32
CA GLN A 139 1.80 30.53 -16.20
C GLN A 139 0.69 29.46 -16.28
N ARG A 140 -0.53 29.83 -16.69
CA ARG A 140 -1.62 28.85 -16.90
C ARG A 140 -1.31 27.89 -18.04
N ALA A 141 -0.78 28.38 -19.16
CA ALA A 141 -0.38 27.56 -20.30
C ALA A 141 0.77 26.59 -19.93
N ASP A 142 1.79 27.08 -19.22
CA ASP A 142 2.91 26.28 -18.74
C ASP A 142 2.46 25.21 -17.73
N PHE A 143 1.50 25.54 -16.88
CA PHE A 143 0.90 24.60 -15.95
C PHE A 143 0.11 23.47 -16.66
N VAL A 144 -0.64 23.81 -17.70
CA VAL A 144 -1.33 22.82 -18.54
C VAL A 144 -0.30 21.92 -19.25
N THR A 145 0.77 22.50 -19.78
CA THR A 145 1.87 21.76 -20.41
C THR A 145 2.52 20.81 -19.41
N PHE A 146 2.80 21.27 -18.17
CA PHE A 146 3.33 20.41 -17.10
C PHE A 146 2.43 19.20 -16.84
N LYS A 147 1.12 19.40 -16.66
CA LYS A 147 0.16 18.31 -16.43
C LYS A 147 0.15 17.31 -17.60
N GLN A 148 0.11 17.80 -18.85
CA GLN A 148 0.12 16.92 -20.03
C GLN A 148 1.37 16.04 -20.09
N TYR A 149 2.54 16.58 -19.83
CA TYR A 149 3.79 15.81 -19.81
C TYR A 149 3.89 14.89 -18.59
N TRP A 150 3.35 15.28 -17.43
CA TRP A 150 3.22 14.44 -16.25
C TRP A 150 2.44 13.16 -16.56
N ASP A 151 1.29 13.30 -17.18
CA ASP A 151 0.45 12.18 -17.60
C ASP A 151 1.12 11.36 -18.72
N LEU A 152 1.67 12.02 -19.74
CA LEU A 152 2.38 11.37 -20.84
C LEU A 152 3.57 10.51 -20.35
N ARG A 153 4.26 10.93 -19.29
CA ARG A 153 5.38 10.20 -18.67
C ARG A 153 4.93 9.27 -17.56
N ASN A 154 3.62 9.10 -17.35
CA ASN A 154 3.04 8.21 -16.34
C ASN A 154 3.65 8.41 -14.93
N GLN A 155 3.80 9.66 -14.49
CA GLN A 155 4.43 9.95 -13.19
C GLN A 155 3.55 9.50 -12.01
N ASP A 156 2.23 9.49 -12.17
CA ASP A 156 1.31 8.92 -11.17
C ASP A 156 1.50 7.40 -11.01
N GLY A 157 1.77 6.68 -12.09
CA GLY A 157 2.14 5.27 -12.02
C GLY A 157 3.47 5.04 -11.30
N MET A 158 4.46 5.92 -11.51
CA MET A 158 5.75 5.86 -10.79
C MET A 158 5.56 6.16 -9.30
N LYS A 159 4.73 7.15 -8.94
CA LYS A 159 4.33 7.44 -7.55
C LYS A 159 3.74 6.20 -6.88
N THR A 160 2.75 5.56 -7.51
CA THR A 160 2.08 4.38 -6.96
C THR A 160 3.05 3.23 -6.77
N LYS A 161 3.89 2.96 -7.76
CA LYS A 161 4.93 1.94 -7.67
C LYS A 161 5.96 2.25 -6.57
N MET A 162 6.30 3.53 -6.38
CA MET A 162 7.20 3.96 -5.30
C MET A 162 6.61 3.65 -3.91
N VAL A 163 5.33 3.96 -3.70
CA VAL A 163 4.64 3.65 -2.43
C VAL A 163 4.54 2.13 -2.22
N ASP A 164 4.19 1.37 -3.26
CA ASP A 164 4.07 -0.09 -3.20
C ASP A 164 5.38 -0.75 -2.78
N VAL A 165 6.50 -0.37 -3.40
CA VAL A 165 7.82 -0.89 -3.07
C VAL A 165 8.23 -0.52 -1.64
N GLN A 166 8.05 0.75 -1.23
CA GLN A 166 8.39 1.17 0.14
C GLN A 166 7.58 0.39 1.18
N LYS A 167 6.29 0.16 0.94
CA LYS A 167 5.41 -0.60 1.82
C LYS A 167 5.74 -2.09 1.85
N SER A 168 6.46 -2.59 0.84
CA SER A 168 6.89 -4.00 0.72
C SER A 168 8.23 -4.28 1.38
N VAL A 169 9.25 -3.44 1.17
CA VAL A 169 10.64 -3.71 1.58
C VAL A 169 11.27 -2.62 2.44
N GLY A 170 10.48 -1.63 2.84
CA GLY A 170 10.89 -0.61 3.80
C GLY A 170 11.63 0.58 3.20
N ASP A 171 12.21 0.49 2.01
CA ASP A 171 12.78 1.63 1.30
C ASP A 171 12.57 1.53 -0.22
N VAL A 172 12.72 2.68 -0.88
CA VAL A 172 12.56 2.80 -2.34
C VAL A 172 13.34 4.02 -2.83
N GLY A 173 13.86 3.95 -4.05
CA GLY A 173 14.47 5.06 -4.77
C GLY A 173 13.71 5.38 -6.06
N LEU A 174 13.53 6.66 -6.37
CA LEU A 174 13.06 7.15 -7.66
C LEU A 174 14.14 8.02 -8.28
N LEU A 175 14.75 7.55 -9.36
CA LEU A 175 15.81 8.25 -10.08
C LEU A 175 15.24 8.94 -11.31
N TYR A 176 15.47 10.25 -11.41
CA TYR A 176 15.26 11.03 -12.64
C TYR A 176 16.55 11.13 -13.44
N TYR A 177 16.48 10.95 -14.75
CA TYR A 177 17.62 11.03 -15.65
C TYR A 177 17.20 11.46 -17.06
N PHE A 178 18.16 11.87 -17.87
CA PHE A 178 17.95 12.16 -19.28
C PHE A 178 18.34 10.97 -20.14
N ASP A 179 17.48 10.63 -21.10
CA ASP A 179 17.82 9.63 -22.13
C ASP A 179 18.81 10.22 -23.17
N LYS A 180 19.20 9.40 -24.15
CA LYS A 180 20.10 9.83 -25.24
C LYS A 180 19.57 10.98 -26.08
N ASN A 181 18.25 11.22 -26.05
CA ASN A 181 17.56 12.28 -26.76
C ASN A 181 17.26 13.49 -25.85
N ASN A 182 17.89 13.57 -24.69
CA ASN A 182 17.67 14.58 -23.65
C ASN A 182 16.21 14.65 -23.14
N ARG A 183 15.47 13.54 -23.23
CA ARG A 183 14.11 13.44 -22.67
C ARG A 183 14.20 13.01 -21.23
N ILE A 184 13.39 13.67 -20.38
CA ILE A 184 13.28 13.26 -18.98
C ILE A 184 12.64 11.88 -18.85
N LYS A 185 13.28 11.02 -18.06
CA LYS A 185 12.83 9.68 -17.70
C LYS A 185 12.91 9.50 -16.20
N SER A 186 12.13 8.57 -15.69
CA SER A 186 12.18 8.16 -14.28
C SER A 186 12.27 6.65 -14.16
N ARG A 187 12.94 6.17 -13.12
CA ARG A 187 13.15 4.75 -12.83
C ARG A 187 13.04 4.48 -11.33
N ILE A 188 12.31 3.45 -10.97
CA ILE A 188 12.30 2.93 -9.59
C ILE A 188 13.53 2.06 -9.36
N LEU A 189 14.14 2.24 -8.19
CA LEU A 189 15.22 1.43 -7.68
C LEU A 189 14.75 0.74 -6.41
N SER A 190 14.72 -0.58 -6.43
CA SER A 190 14.16 -1.41 -5.38
C SER A 190 15.11 -2.52 -4.97
N TYR A 191 15.07 -2.90 -3.70
CA TYR A 191 15.75 -4.09 -3.21
C TYR A 191 15.30 -5.36 -3.94
N MET A 192 14.03 -5.43 -4.35
CA MET A 192 13.48 -6.54 -5.16
C MET A 192 14.18 -6.70 -6.52
N ASP A 193 14.68 -5.58 -7.07
CA ASP A 193 15.41 -5.55 -8.34
C ASP A 193 16.94 -5.63 -8.12
N GLY A 194 17.40 -5.91 -6.89
CA GLY A 194 18.81 -6.03 -6.53
C GLY A 194 19.51 -4.70 -6.24
N TYR A 195 18.77 -3.60 -6.04
CA TYR A 195 19.35 -2.29 -5.71
C TYR A 195 19.30 -2.04 -4.21
N VAL A 196 20.46 -1.75 -3.61
CA VAL A 196 20.57 -1.36 -2.20
C VAL A 196 20.80 0.15 -2.13
N LEU A 197 19.90 0.85 -1.46
CA LEU A 197 19.94 2.30 -1.30
C LEU A 197 20.79 2.68 -0.08
N CYS A 198 21.74 3.58 -0.28
CA CYS A 198 22.67 4.07 0.74
C CYS A 198 22.65 5.60 0.77
N PRO A 199 21.62 6.22 1.39
CA PRO A 199 21.52 7.66 1.56
C PRO A 199 22.48 8.17 2.65
N HIS A 200 23.13 9.31 2.42
CA HIS A 200 24.01 9.97 3.38
C HIS A 200 23.55 11.39 3.65
N ASP A 201 23.42 11.69 4.94
CA ASP A 201 23.05 13.00 5.46
C ASP A 201 24.28 13.63 6.11
N ASP A 202 24.35 14.95 6.14
CA ASP A 202 25.33 15.69 6.93
C ASP A 202 24.98 15.67 8.43
N ASP A 203 25.78 16.36 9.24
CA ASP A 203 25.56 16.47 10.69
C ASP A 203 24.27 17.23 11.06
N ASN A 204 23.74 18.04 10.15
CA ASN A 204 22.48 18.78 10.34
C ASN A 204 21.27 17.94 9.91
N GLY A 205 21.49 16.83 9.23
CA GLY A 205 20.45 15.96 8.67
C GLY A 205 20.06 16.29 7.23
N ASP A 206 20.78 17.19 6.57
CA ASP A 206 20.57 17.50 5.17
C ASP A 206 21.22 16.41 4.27
N ARG A 207 20.52 16.04 3.22
CA ARG A 207 20.99 15.02 2.28
C ARG A 207 22.11 15.57 1.40
N ILE A 208 23.30 14.99 1.54
CA ILE A 208 24.51 15.40 0.79
C ILE A 208 24.85 14.44 -0.35
N LEU A 209 24.51 13.15 -0.20
CA LEU A 209 24.82 12.12 -1.20
C LEU A 209 23.75 11.04 -1.19
N GLU A 210 23.27 10.67 -2.37
CA GLU A 210 22.41 9.50 -2.58
C GLU A 210 23.17 8.47 -3.37
N SER A 211 23.35 7.28 -2.80
CA SER A 211 24.11 6.21 -3.44
C SER A 211 23.27 4.95 -3.59
N VAL A 212 23.58 4.20 -4.65
CA VAL A 212 22.92 2.93 -4.97
C VAL A 212 24.00 1.89 -5.23
N TYR A 213 23.98 0.83 -4.46
CA TYR A 213 24.82 -0.35 -4.69
C TYR A 213 24.01 -1.42 -5.44
N TYR A 214 24.65 -2.05 -6.40
CA TYR A 214 24.09 -3.19 -7.14
C TYR A 214 25.19 -4.04 -7.76
N LYS A 215 24.84 -5.27 -8.16
CA LYS A 215 25.76 -6.23 -8.77
C LYS A 215 25.23 -6.70 -10.12
N ILE A 216 26.09 -6.71 -11.14
CA ILE A 216 25.79 -7.26 -12.47
C ILE A 216 26.96 -8.16 -12.88
N ASP A 217 26.69 -9.40 -13.25
CA ASP A 217 27.68 -10.37 -13.75
C ASP A 217 28.95 -10.44 -12.89
N ASP A 218 28.78 -10.54 -11.57
CA ASP A 218 29.87 -10.56 -10.56
C ASP A 218 30.68 -9.26 -10.40
N VAL A 219 30.36 -8.20 -11.12
CA VAL A 219 30.90 -6.87 -10.94
C VAL A 219 30.02 -6.04 -10.03
N GLU A 220 30.62 -5.43 -9.01
CA GLU A 220 29.90 -4.58 -8.07
C GLU A 220 29.99 -3.13 -8.50
N TYR A 221 28.88 -2.40 -8.36
CA TYR A 221 28.75 -1.01 -8.73
C TYR A 221 28.21 -0.18 -7.57
N ILE A 222 28.76 1.01 -7.40
CA ILE A 222 28.17 2.06 -6.58
C ILE A 222 27.96 3.28 -7.47
N ASP A 223 26.70 3.66 -7.65
CA ASP A 223 26.30 4.88 -8.34
C ASP A 223 25.89 5.92 -7.29
N SER A 224 26.60 7.05 -7.24
CA SER A 224 26.39 8.11 -6.26
C SER A 224 26.05 9.43 -6.95
N TYR A 225 25.14 10.18 -6.36
CA TYR A 225 24.62 11.45 -6.87
C TYR A 225 24.72 12.51 -5.79
N ASP A 226 25.41 13.61 -6.09
CA ASP A 226 25.34 14.86 -5.33
C ASP A 226 24.42 15.86 -6.04
N ASP A 227 24.43 17.12 -5.68
CA ASP A 227 23.58 18.16 -6.31
C ASP A 227 23.96 18.45 -7.78
N THR A 228 25.16 18.09 -8.21
CA THR A 228 25.70 18.48 -9.54
C THR A 228 26.16 17.29 -10.36
N TYR A 229 26.80 16.32 -9.70
CA TYR A 229 27.52 15.25 -10.38
C TYR A 229 27.00 13.86 -10.05
N PHE A 230 27.17 12.99 -11.01
CA PHE A 230 27.04 11.55 -10.92
C PHE A 230 28.43 10.92 -10.88
N TYR A 231 28.65 10.04 -9.92
CA TYR A 231 29.87 9.27 -9.73
C TYR A 231 29.58 7.79 -9.85
N ARG A 232 30.39 7.07 -10.60
CA ARG A 232 30.34 5.61 -10.66
C ARG A 232 31.61 5.00 -10.14
N MET A 233 31.50 4.10 -9.19
CA MET A 233 32.59 3.26 -8.68
C MET A 233 32.32 1.82 -9.07
N ILE A 234 33.38 1.13 -9.48
CA ILE A 234 33.34 -0.25 -9.98
C ILE A 234 34.34 -1.06 -9.19
N ARG A 235 33.90 -2.20 -8.69
CA ARG A 235 34.77 -3.21 -8.07
C ARG A 235 34.75 -4.44 -8.95
N ASP A 236 35.88 -4.69 -9.61
CA ASP A 236 36.11 -5.90 -10.38
C ASP A 236 37.34 -6.65 -9.82
N ASN A 237 37.37 -7.97 -10.01
CA ASN A 237 38.44 -8.80 -9.47
C ASN A 237 39.79 -8.60 -10.19
N THR A 238 39.86 -7.72 -11.19
CA THR A 238 41.04 -7.52 -12.06
C THR A 238 41.83 -6.27 -11.74
N ASN A 239 41.28 -5.30 -11.01
CA ASN A 239 41.94 -4.03 -10.66
C ASN A 239 41.97 -3.83 -9.15
N VAL A 240 43.11 -4.00 -8.55
CA VAL A 240 43.34 -3.79 -7.11
C VAL A 240 43.96 -2.40 -6.93
N ASP A 241 43.14 -1.37 -6.85
CA ASP A 241 43.52 -0.12 -6.19
C ASP A 241 43.41 -0.30 -4.67
N ASP A 242 44.03 0.56 -3.87
CA ASP A 242 44.19 0.42 -2.41
C ASP A 242 42.93 0.03 -1.61
N ASN A 243 41.71 0.24 -2.16
CA ASN A 243 40.43 -0.13 -1.54
C ASN A 243 39.59 -1.09 -2.42
N GLY A 244 40.14 -1.62 -3.51
CA GLY A 244 39.41 -2.51 -4.43
C GLY A 244 38.36 -1.83 -5.30
N TRP A 245 38.17 -0.52 -5.20
CA TRP A 245 37.18 0.25 -5.96
C TRP A 245 37.84 1.23 -6.92
N ARG A 246 37.45 1.22 -8.19
CA ARG A 246 37.87 2.17 -9.20
C ARG A 246 36.79 3.22 -9.46
N ARG A 247 37.07 4.49 -9.19
CA ARG A 247 36.15 5.61 -9.48
C ARG A 247 36.32 6.08 -10.93
N LEU A 248 35.22 6.18 -11.66
CA LEU A 248 35.19 6.80 -12.98
C LEU A 248 35.12 8.34 -12.87
N ALA A 249 35.48 9.01 -13.98
CA ALA A 249 35.37 10.47 -14.04
C ALA A 249 33.92 10.93 -13.77
N PRO A 250 33.73 11.97 -12.92
CA PRO A 250 32.38 12.48 -12.61
C PRO A 250 31.70 13.02 -13.86
N LYS A 251 30.39 12.87 -13.93
CA LYS A 251 29.55 13.38 -15.03
C LYS A 251 28.46 14.26 -14.45
N ALA A 252 28.27 15.47 -15.00
CA ALA A 252 27.14 16.30 -14.62
C ALA A 252 25.82 15.63 -15.02
N HIS A 253 24.89 15.46 -14.06
CA HIS A 253 23.58 14.86 -14.31
C HIS A 253 22.55 15.86 -14.82
N GLY A 254 22.83 17.15 -14.68
CA GLY A 254 22.03 18.20 -15.28
C GLY A 254 20.85 18.69 -14.48
N PHE A 255 20.60 18.24 -13.27
CA PHE A 255 19.66 18.81 -12.31
C PHE A 255 20.38 19.76 -11.35
N THR A 256 19.64 20.61 -10.65
CA THR A 256 20.17 21.56 -9.65
C THR A 256 20.11 21.00 -8.22
N GLU A 257 19.54 19.83 -8.05
CA GLU A 257 19.47 19.08 -6.80
C GLU A 257 19.66 17.58 -7.09
N ILE A 258 19.92 16.79 -6.07
CA ILE A 258 20.13 15.34 -6.20
C ILE A 258 18.94 14.68 -6.92
N PRO A 259 19.16 14.06 -8.11
CA PRO A 259 18.07 13.52 -8.93
C PRO A 259 17.47 12.20 -8.42
N LEU A 260 18.06 11.60 -7.39
CA LEU A 260 17.56 10.41 -6.73
C LEU A 260 16.74 10.81 -5.50
N ILE A 261 15.50 10.38 -5.47
CA ILE A 261 14.61 10.55 -4.33
C ILE A 261 14.55 9.21 -3.59
N THR A 262 15.02 9.17 -2.36
CA THR A 262 14.88 7.99 -1.51
C THR A 262 13.82 8.21 -0.44
N LYS A 263 13.02 7.19 -0.18
CA LYS A 263 12.07 7.16 0.93
C LYS A 263 12.24 5.88 1.72
N ARG A 264 12.40 6.04 3.04
CA ARG A 264 12.47 4.93 3.98
C ARG A 264 11.33 5.03 4.98
N GLY A 265 10.73 3.89 5.34
CA GLY A 265 9.64 3.82 6.30
C GLY A 265 9.38 2.39 6.74
N LYS A 266 8.31 2.19 7.51
CA LYS A 266 7.87 0.86 7.93
C LYS A 266 7.14 0.16 6.78
N VAL A 267 7.26 -1.18 6.71
CA VAL A 267 6.41 -2.00 5.84
C VAL A 267 4.96 -1.97 6.31
N ALA A 268 4.03 -2.29 5.43
CA ALA A 268 2.60 -2.14 5.68
C ALA A 268 2.10 -2.95 6.89
N TRP A 269 2.65 -4.14 7.09
CA TRP A 269 2.25 -5.10 8.14
C TRP A 269 3.14 -5.08 9.39
N GLU A 270 4.06 -4.11 9.50
CA GLU A 270 5.07 -4.04 10.56
C GLU A 270 4.55 -4.33 11.97
N ASN A 271 3.43 -3.71 12.33
CA ASN A 271 2.85 -3.82 13.67
C ASN A 271 1.96 -5.05 13.85
N ALA A 272 1.57 -5.72 12.76
CA ALA A 272 0.68 -6.88 12.78
C ALA A 272 1.42 -8.22 12.66
N GLN A 273 2.69 -8.22 12.24
CA GLN A 273 3.44 -9.44 11.89
C GLN A 273 3.43 -10.52 12.99
N SER A 274 3.62 -10.14 14.24
CA SER A 274 3.64 -11.12 15.35
C SER A 274 2.28 -11.82 15.54
N VAL A 275 1.19 -11.11 15.28
CA VAL A 275 -0.16 -11.68 15.35
C VAL A 275 -0.44 -12.56 14.14
N ILE A 276 0.05 -12.16 12.96
CA ILE A 276 -0.06 -12.97 11.73
C ILE A 276 0.67 -14.31 11.90
N GLU A 277 1.90 -14.31 12.40
CA GLU A 277 2.66 -15.54 12.67
C GLU A 277 1.91 -16.46 13.66
N ALA A 278 1.36 -15.90 14.72
CA ALA A 278 0.59 -16.67 15.70
C ALA A 278 -0.74 -17.20 15.11
N TYR A 279 -1.41 -16.41 14.28
CA TYR A 279 -2.62 -16.82 13.56
C TYR A 279 -2.34 -18.03 12.64
N GLU A 280 -1.29 -17.98 11.85
CA GLU A 280 -0.93 -19.07 10.94
C GLU A 280 -0.63 -20.37 11.66
N ILE A 281 0.07 -20.30 12.79
CA ILE A 281 0.34 -21.48 13.64
C ILE A 281 -0.96 -22.06 14.18
N LEU A 282 -1.82 -21.24 14.77
CA LEU A 282 -3.10 -21.68 15.33
C LEU A 282 -4.03 -22.23 14.24
N TYR A 283 -4.07 -21.56 13.09
CA TYR A 283 -4.87 -21.99 11.94
C TYR A 283 -4.45 -23.39 11.44
N ASN A 284 -3.15 -23.64 11.30
CA ASN A 284 -2.64 -24.95 10.87
C ASN A 284 -2.90 -26.04 11.93
N ILE A 285 -2.73 -25.73 13.23
CA ILE A 285 -3.09 -26.66 14.31
C ILE A 285 -4.59 -26.97 14.28
N PHE A 286 -5.44 -25.98 14.07
CA PHE A 286 -6.87 -26.16 13.94
C PHE A 286 -7.23 -27.09 12.79
N LEU A 287 -6.61 -26.91 11.60
CA LEU A 287 -6.84 -27.78 10.45
C LEU A 287 -6.41 -29.22 10.71
N VAL A 288 -5.29 -29.44 11.42
CA VAL A 288 -4.84 -30.78 11.82
C VAL A 288 -5.85 -31.43 12.77
N ILE A 289 -6.34 -30.68 13.75
CA ILE A 289 -7.36 -31.17 14.70
C ILE A 289 -8.65 -31.51 13.97
N GLN A 290 -9.13 -30.63 13.07
CA GLN A 290 -10.34 -30.88 12.30
C GLN A 290 -10.21 -32.15 11.42
N LYS A 291 -9.07 -32.35 10.77
CA LYS A 291 -8.80 -33.53 9.97
C LYS A 291 -8.71 -34.81 10.84
N ARG A 292 -8.11 -34.71 12.03
CA ARG A 292 -7.99 -35.84 12.96
C ARG A 292 -9.35 -36.24 13.53
N HIS A 293 -10.19 -35.29 13.89
CA HIS A 293 -11.47 -35.52 14.57
C HIS A 293 -12.69 -35.43 13.65
N GLY A 294 -12.53 -35.02 12.40
CA GLY A 294 -13.61 -34.98 11.41
C GLY A 294 -14.17 -36.38 11.10
N TRP A 295 -13.46 -37.41 11.47
CA TRP A 295 -13.93 -38.78 11.43
C TRP A 295 -14.30 -39.17 12.87
N GLY A 296 -15.58 -39.41 13.11
CA GLY A 296 -16.07 -39.79 14.44
C GLY A 296 -15.25 -40.95 15.02
N ILE A 297 -14.82 -40.82 16.25
CA ILE A 297 -14.11 -41.89 16.96
C ILE A 297 -15.15 -42.85 17.48
N LEU A 298 -15.18 -44.06 16.95
CA LEU A 298 -16.01 -45.13 17.49
C LEU A 298 -15.38 -45.64 18.81
N TYR A 299 -16.02 -45.31 19.91
CA TYR A 299 -15.67 -45.84 21.22
C TYR A 299 -16.45 -47.13 21.47
N ILE A 300 -15.73 -48.21 21.77
CA ILE A 300 -16.29 -49.52 22.06
C ILE A 300 -15.82 -49.92 23.43
N LYS A 301 -16.75 -50.21 24.33
CA LYS A 301 -16.51 -50.80 25.64
C LYS A 301 -17.28 -52.12 25.72
N GLY A 302 -16.59 -53.23 25.97
CA GLY A 302 -17.21 -54.55 26.03
C GLY A 302 -16.72 -55.49 24.95
N ASP A 303 -17.32 -56.70 24.88
CA ASP A 303 -16.94 -57.75 23.95
C ASP A 303 -17.97 -57.82 22.78
N PHE A 304 -17.58 -57.32 21.61
CA PHE A 304 -18.43 -57.26 20.44
C PHE A 304 -17.94 -58.20 19.30
N GLU A 305 -18.87 -58.85 18.62
CA GLU A 305 -18.57 -59.53 17.37
C GLU A 305 -18.75 -58.60 16.17
N ASN A 306 -17.74 -58.57 15.33
CA ASN A 306 -17.83 -57.88 14.03
C ASN A 306 -18.45 -58.85 12.99
N ASN A 307 -19.72 -58.69 12.64
CA ASN A 307 -20.45 -59.53 11.71
C ASN A 307 -20.03 -59.33 10.23
N GLY A 308 -18.93 -58.65 9.94
CA GLY A 308 -18.35 -58.54 8.59
C GLY A 308 -19.19 -57.79 7.55
N LYS A 309 -20.43 -57.38 7.84
CA LYS A 309 -21.26 -56.60 6.95
C LYS A 309 -20.97 -55.11 7.13
N LYS A 310 -20.11 -54.58 6.28
CA LYS A 310 -19.89 -53.13 6.18
C LYS A 310 -20.97 -52.54 5.27
N ILE A 311 -21.93 -51.85 5.84
CA ILE A 311 -22.75 -50.89 5.11
C ILE A 311 -21.94 -49.61 5.04
N ALA A 312 -21.86 -48.95 3.88
CA ALA A 312 -21.06 -47.74 3.67
C ALA A 312 -21.21 -46.74 4.85
N GLY A 313 -20.12 -46.52 5.60
CA GLY A 313 -20.08 -45.58 6.72
C GLY A 313 -20.57 -46.13 8.07
N SER A 314 -20.95 -47.41 8.22
CA SER A 314 -21.38 -47.97 9.51
C SER A 314 -20.71 -49.32 9.80
N VAL A 315 -20.46 -49.55 11.10
CA VAL A 315 -20.01 -50.86 11.60
C VAL A 315 -21.14 -51.42 12.45
N ILE A 316 -21.63 -52.59 12.10
CA ILE A 316 -22.63 -53.33 12.91
C ILE A 316 -21.89 -54.18 13.90
N LEU A 317 -22.06 -53.88 15.20
CA LEU A 317 -21.45 -54.58 16.33
C LEU A 317 -22.56 -55.31 17.08
N ASN A 318 -22.40 -56.61 17.30
CA ASN A 318 -23.29 -57.38 18.15
C ASN A 318 -22.56 -57.66 19.47
N SER A 319 -23.17 -57.35 20.59
CA SER A 319 -22.65 -57.75 21.89
C SER A 319 -22.67 -59.25 22.05
N LYS A 320 -21.56 -59.86 22.48
CA LYS A 320 -21.46 -61.28 22.80
C LYS A 320 -22.09 -61.63 24.13
N ASN A 321 -22.48 -60.64 24.92
CA ASN A 321 -22.99 -60.81 26.24
C ASN A 321 -24.47 -61.23 26.18
N THR A 322 -24.71 -62.53 26.18
CA THR A 322 -26.05 -63.15 26.14
C THR A 322 -26.64 -63.46 27.51
N SER A 323 -25.99 -63.00 28.62
CA SER A 323 -26.48 -63.27 29.99
C SER A 323 -27.75 -62.47 30.29
N TYR A 324 -28.84 -63.19 30.53
CA TYR A 324 -30.12 -62.65 30.97
C TYR A 324 -30.14 -62.21 32.49
N SER A 325 -28.98 -62.06 33.10
CA SER A 325 -28.89 -61.51 34.45
C SER A 325 -29.04 -60.02 34.46
N GLN A 326 -29.91 -59.50 35.34
CA GLN A 326 -30.25 -58.05 35.51
C GLN A 326 -29.10 -57.18 36.01
N GLU A 327 -27.85 -57.67 35.98
CA GLU A 327 -26.71 -56.82 36.22
C GLU A 327 -26.38 -56.04 34.93
N ALA A 328 -26.33 -54.74 35.06
CA ALA A 328 -26.25 -53.77 34.01
C ALA A 328 -25.25 -54.19 32.88
N ASN A 329 -25.81 -54.40 31.68
CA ASN A 329 -25.02 -54.61 30.48
C ASN A 329 -24.03 -53.45 30.32
N THR A 330 -22.74 -53.68 30.60
CA THR A 330 -21.72 -52.65 30.57
C THR A 330 -21.14 -52.42 29.18
N ASP A 331 -21.66 -53.15 28.18
CA ASP A 331 -21.24 -53.01 26.81
C ASP A 331 -21.82 -51.71 26.22
N ASP A 332 -20.96 -50.86 25.74
CA ASP A 332 -21.32 -49.58 25.14
C ASP A 332 -20.53 -49.33 23.85
N ALA A 333 -21.21 -48.94 22.82
CA ALA A 333 -20.60 -48.55 21.56
C ALA A 333 -21.20 -47.24 21.10
N LYS A 334 -20.41 -46.20 21.08
CA LYS A 334 -20.86 -44.86 20.69
C LYS A 334 -19.82 -44.12 19.88
N PHE A 335 -20.27 -43.27 18.99
CA PHE A 335 -19.40 -42.29 18.38
C PHE A 335 -19.17 -41.13 19.35
N LEU A 336 -17.91 -40.91 19.67
CA LEU A 336 -17.51 -39.70 20.39
C LEU A 336 -17.54 -38.55 19.41
N THR A 337 -18.46 -37.63 19.64
CA THR A 337 -18.49 -36.36 18.90
C THR A 337 -17.27 -35.54 19.34
N PRO A 338 -16.49 -35.02 18.38
CA PRO A 338 -15.41 -34.11 18.71
C PRO A 338 -15.96 -32.87 19.43
N PRO A 339 -15.18 -32.26 20.32
CA PRO A 339 -15.57 -31.02 20.95
C PRO A 339 -15.86 -29.96 19.87
N SER A 340 -16.83 -29.08 20.12
CA SER A 340 -17.17 -28.02 19.18
C SER A 340 -15.92 -27.18 18.87
N PRO A 341 -15.59 -26.94 17.59
CA PRO A 341 -14.45 -26.12 17.20
C PRO A 341 -14.71 -24.61 17.40
N GLN A 342 -15.89 -24.21 17.92
CA GLN A 342 -16.33 -22.83 17.98
C GLN A 342 -15.34 -21.92 18.71
N GLY A 343 -14.80 -22.35 19.86
CA GLY A 343 -13.84 -21.54 20.61
C GLY A 343 -12.55 -21.22 19.85
N THR A 344 -12.09 -22.14 18.98
CA THR A 344 -10.93 -21.88 18.12
C THR A 344 -11.28 -20.94 16.98
N ILE A 345 -12.48 -21.10 16.40
CA ILE A 345 -12.99 -20.19 15.34
C ILE A 345 -13.13 -18.77 15.90
N ASP A 346 -13.72 -18.60 17.09
CA ASP A 346 -13.86 -17.30 17.74
C ASP A 346 -12.47 -16.67 18.04
N THR A 347 -11.49 -17.48 18.43
CA THR A 347 -10.12 -17.00 18.65
C THR A 347 -9.47 -16.54 17.35
N LEU A 348 -9.62 -17.29 16.24
CA LEU A 348 -9.11 -16.90 14.92
C LEU A 348 -9.76 -15.60 14.46
N GLN A 349 -11.07 -15.42 14.65
CA GLN A 349 -11.77 -14.17 14.32
C GLN A 349 -11.24 -12.99 15.14
N LEU A 350 -11.02 -13.17 16.45
CA LEU A 350 -10.43 -12.14 17.31
C LEU A 350 -9.01 -11.76 16.85
N MET A 351 -8.23 -12.74 16.40
CA MET A 351 -6.88 -12.49 15.85
C MET A 351 -6.95 -11.72 14.52
N GLU A 352 -7.90 -12.04 13.64
CA GLU A 352 -8.12 -11.27 12.40
C GLU A 352 -8.49 -9.81 12.71
N GLU A 353 -9.41 -9.56 13.67
CA GLU A 353 -9.71 -8.21 14.13
C GLU A 353 -8.49 -7.49 14.70
N THR A 354 -7.64 -8.21 15.43
CA THR A 354 -6.40 -7.65 15.99
C THR A 354 -5.40 -7.31 14.90
N ILE A 355 -5.27 -8.15 13.86
CA ILE A 355 -4.45 -7.87 12.68
C ILE A 355 -4.93 -6.60 11.99
N GLN A 356 -6.25 -6.45 11.79
CA GLN A 356 -6.85 -5.25 11.20
C GLN A 356 -6.55 -3.99 12.02
N LYS A 357 -6.75 -4.04 13.33
CA LYS A 357 -6.47 -2.92 14.25
C LYS A 357 -4.99 -2.54 14.24
N ASN A 358 -4.08 -3.51 14.31
CA ASN A 358 -2.63 -3.27 14.36
C ASN A 358 -2.08 -2.76 13.03
N SER A 359 -2.65 -3.19 11.89
CA SER A 359 -2.27 -2.72 10.56
C SER A 359 -3.01 -1.45 10.13
N SER A 360 -4.01 -1.01 10.90
CA SER A 360 -4.95 0.07 10.52
C SER A 360 -5.54 -0.18 9.13
N THR A 361 -5.96 -1.42 8.86
CA THR A 361 -6.49 -1.85 7.56
C THR A 361 -7.72 -2.71 7.77
N THR A 362 -8.82 -2.40 7.08
CA THR A 362 -10.10 -3.10 7.22
C THR A 362 -10.27 -4.15 6.12
N PHE A 363 -10.58 -5.41 6.49
CA PHE A 363 -10.89 -6.47 5.54
C PHE A 363 -12.41 -6.65 5.44
N LEU A 364 -13.02 -5.97 4.46
CA LEU A 364 -14.45 -6.13 4.17
C LEU A 364 -14.68 -7.33 3.26
N LEU A 365 -15.47 -8.28 3.73
CA LEU A 365 -15.94 -9.39 2.91
C LEU A 365 -17.31 -9.07 2.32
N PRO A 366 -17.66 -9.58 1.12
CA PRO A 366 -18.97 -9.37 0.51
C PRO A 366 -20.16 -9.78 1.42
N LYS A 367 -19.95 -10.74 2.33
CA LYS A 367 -20.96 -11.16 3.33
C LYS A 367 -21.26 -10.07 4.36
N ASP A 368 -20.26 -9.25 4.70
CA ASP A 368 -20.41 -8.19 5.71
C ASP A 368 -21.23 -7.01 5.15
N VAL A 369 -21.26 -6.89 3.82
CA VAL A 369 -22.00 -5.86 3.08
C VAL A 369 -23.45 -6.28 2.80
N LYS A 370 -23.75 -7.59 2.72
CA LYS A 370 -25.07 -8.10 2.32
C LYS A 370 -26.16 -8.08 3.41
N THR A 371 -25.82 -7.84 4.66
CA THR A 371 -26.76 -7.95 5.79
C THR A 371 -27.70 -6.76 5.97
N THR A 372 -27.44 -5.65 5.28
CA THR A 372 -28.31 -4.47 5.33
C THR A 372 -28.52 -3.98 3.90
N GLY A 373 -29.72 -4.19 3.37
CA GLY A 373 -30.11 -3.64 2.07
C GLY A 373 -29.72 -2.16 1.99
N ASP A 374 -29.28 -1.68 0.83
CA ASP A 374 -28.82 -0.32 0.53
C ASP A 374 -27.85 0.27 1.58
N ILE A 375 -26.64 -0.27 1.65
CA ILE A 375 -25.57 0.38 2.43
C ILE A 375 -25.23 1.70 1.74
N SER A 376 -25.56 2.80 2.40
CA SER A 376 -25.21 4.14 1.92
C SER A 376 -23.67 4.28 1.82
N GLY A 377 -23.18 5.08 0.87
CA GLY A 377 -21.75 5.39 0.74
C GLY A 377 -21.14 5.89 2.06
N VAL A 378 -21.92 6.54 2.91
CA VAL A 378 -21.53 6.97 4.26
C VAL A 378 -21.21 5.78 5.17
N ALA A 379 -22.02 4.71 5.14
CA ALA A 379 -21.78 3.52 5.95
C ALA A 379 -20.48 2.80 5.51
N ILE A 380 -20.21 2.73 4.21
CA ILE A 380 -18.96 2.19 3.68
C ILE A 380 -17.76 3.04 4.12
N MET A 381 -17.87 4.37 4.08
CA MET A 381 -16.82 5.27 4.56
C MET A 381 -16.56 5.12 6.06
N LEU A 382 -17.58 4.93 6.87
CA LEU A 382 -17.41 4.70 8.31
C LEU A 382 -16.71 3.37 8.61
N THR A 383 -17.06 2.31 7.88
CA THR A 383 -16.37 1.01 8.01
C THR A 383 -14.89 1.08 7.61
N GLN A 384 -14.52 1.95 6.68
CA GLN A 384 -13.13 2.14 6.22
C GLN A 384 -12.45 3.37 6.85
N SER A 385 -12.98 3.88 7.96
CA SER A 385 -12.42 5.07 8.61
C SER A 385 -10.96 4.90 8.99
N MET A 386 -10.56 3.72 9.50
CA MET A 386 -9.16 3.42 9.85
C MET A 386 -8.22 3.48 8.64
N ASP A 387 -8.64 2.97 7.49
CA ASP A 387 -7.88 3.02 6.24
C ASP A 387 -7.69 4.47 5.77
N ILE A 388 -8.76 5.27 5.85
CA ILE A 388 -8.76 6.68 5.45
C ILE A 388 -7.87 7.50 6.39
N GLU A 389 -7.91 7.26 7.71
CA GLU A 389 -7.05 7.93 8.68
C GLU A 389 -5.59 7.58 8.47
N ASN A 390 -5.28 6.30 8.24
CA ASN A 390 -3.93 5.84 7.95
C ASN A 390 -3.38 6.47 6.65
N ALA A 391 -4.19 6.49 5.60
CA ALA A 391 -3.84 7.15 4.33
C ALA A 391 -3.62 8.66 4.52
N SER A 392 -4.45 9.33 5.34
CA SER A 392 -4.29 10.76 5.63
C SER A 392 -2.97 11.09 6.34
N LYS A 393 -2.52 10.23 7.26
CA LYS A 393 -1.17 10.32 7.84
C LYS A 393 -0.10 10.10 6.78
N GLY A 394 -0.29 9.10 5.92
CA GLY A 394 0.61 8.82 4.80
C GLY A 394 0.79 10.01 3.87
N VAL A 395 -0.28 10.77 3.56
CA VAL A 395 -0.18 12.00 2.74
C VAL A 395 0.84 12.98 3.32
N ILE A 396 0.81 13.19 4.64
CA ILE A 396 1.75 14.10 5.32
C ILE A 396 3.19 13.56 5.23
N GLU A 397 3.37 12.27 5.46
CA GLU A 397 4.69 11.63 5.41
C GLU A 397 5.31 11.64 4.00
N TRP A 398 4.49 11.64 2.95
CA TRP A 398 4.93 11.61 1.56
C TRP A 398 4.97 12.99 0.90
N GLN A 399 4.57 14.08 1.61
CA GLN A 399 4.52 15.43 1.04
C GLN A 399 5.88 15.88 0.50
N ASN A 400 6.97 15.70 1.26
CA ASN A 400 8.31 16.06 0.83
C ASN A 400 8.75 15.31 -0.45
N VAL A 401 8.32 14.05 -0.60
CA VAL A 401 8.58 13.26 -1.80
C VAL A 401 7.81 13.82 -3.00
N ALA A 402 6.51 14.14 -2.80
CA ALA A 402 5.69 14.75 -3.84
C ALA A 402 6.29 16.06 -4.34
N ASP A 403 6.71 16.94 -3.42
CA ASP A 403 7.31 18.23 -3.74
C ASP A 403 8.64 18.06 -4.51
N LYS A 404 9.48 17.11 -4.08
CA LYS A 404 10.75 16.82 -4.78
C LYS A 404 10.51 16.19 -6.16
N MET A 405 9.51 15.30 -6.30
CA MET A 405 9.11 14.75 -7.61
C MET A 405 8.72 15.87 -8.59
N VAL A 406 7.89 16.80 -8.14
CA VAL A 406 7.45 17.93 -8.98
C VAL A 406 8.62 18.83 -9.36
N ARG A 407 9.50 19.18 -8.41
CA ARG A 407 10.67 20.02 -8.71
C ARG A 407 11.60 19.39 -9.74
N LEU A 408 11.99 18.12 -9.54
CA LEU A 408 12.88 17.41 -10.47
C LEU A 408 12.23 17.20 -11.84
N PHE A 409 10.96 16.82 -11.87
CA PHE A 409 10.24 16.66 -13.13
C PHE A 409 10.12 17.99 -13.87
N LYS A 410 9.79 19.09 -13.18
CA LYS A 410 9.72 20.44 -13.72
C LYS A 410 11.05 20.88 -14.35
N GLN A 411 12.15 20.72 -13.63
CA GLN A 411 13.52 21.02 -14.11
C GLN A 411 13.88 20.18 -15.35
N GLY A 412 13.57 18.89 -15.30
CA GLY A 412 13.88 17.99 -16.41
C GLY A 412 13.05 18.29 -17.65
N LEU A 413 11.76 18.60 -17.48
CA LEU A 413 10.85 19.01 -18.56
C LEU A 413 11.31 20.33 -19.21
N ALA A 414 11.66 21.32 -18.39
CA ALA A 414 12.18 22.59 -18.88
C ALA A 414 13.38 22.41 -19.82
N LYS A 415 14.34 21.56 -19.42
CA LYS A 415 15.49 21.24 -20.26
C LYS A 415 15.12 20.48 -21.54
N GLU A 416 14.22 19.51 -21.45
CA GLU A 416 13.71 18.77 -22.62
C GLU A 416 13.10 19.74 -23.63
N LEU A 417 12.26 20.69 -23.19
CA LEU A 417 11.60 21.67 -24.06
C LEU A 417 12.57 22.66 -24.72
N VAL A 418 13.64 23.07 -24.01
CA VAL A 418 14.69 23.92 -24.59
C VAL A 418 15.50 23.17 -25.62
N VAL A 419 15.96 21.95 -25.31
CA VAL A 419 16.78 21.17 -26.24
C VAL A 419 15.99 20.75 -27.47
N SER A 420 14.70 20.46 -27.33
CA SER A 420 13.81 20.14 -28.46
C SER A 420 13.36 21.39 -29.26
N GLN A 421 13.78 22.59 -28.87
CA GLN A 421 13.41 23.88 -29.48
C GLN A 421 11.88 24.17 -29.50
N ILE A 422 11.14 23.48 -28.63
CA ILE A 422 9.69 23.71 -28.51
C ILE A 422 9.43 25.02 -27.75
N GLN A 423 10.16 25.23 -26.63
CA GLN A 423 10.02 26.45 -25.82
C GLN A 423 11.42 26.91 -25.35
N PRO A 424 12.06 27.86 -26.07
CA PRO A 424 13.42 28.31 -25.72
C PRO A 424 13.55 28.96 -24.33
N SER A 425 12.46 29.57 -23.80
CA SER A 425 12.43 30.22 -22.48
C SER A 425 11.99 29.26 -21.34
N ALA A 426 11.79 27.97 -21.61
CA ALA A 426 11.19 27.03 -20.68
C ALA A 426 11.91 27.00 -19.31
N ILE A 427 13.23 27.13 -19.25
CA ILE A 427 13.95 27.13 -17.97
C ILE A 427 13.45 28.25 -17.06
N THR A 428 13.45 29.50 -17.54
CA THR A 428 12.98 30.66 -16.78
C THR A 428 11.47 30.59 -16.51
N ASP A 429 10.68 30.14 -17.46
CA ASP A 429 9.23 30.05 -17.37
C ASP A 429 8.82 29.03 -16.29
N PHE A 430 9.41 27.84 -16.32
CA PHE A 430 9.13 26.80 -15.33
C PHE A 430 9.75 27.09 -13.96
N ASP A 431 10.87 27.83 -13.86
CA ASP A 431 11.41 28.26 -12.58
C ASP A 431 10.43 29.15 -11.84
N ASN A 432 9.72 30.04 -12.54
CA ASN A 432 8.69 30.92 -11.98
C ASN A 432 7.34 30.21 -11.75
N LEU A 433 7.20 28.95 -12.12
CA LEU A 433 5.96 28.20 -11.96
C LEU A 433 5.95 27.50 -10.59
N HIS A 434 5.19 28.00 -9.64
CA HIS A 434 5.05 27.42 -8.31
C HIS A 434 3.86 26.48 -8.24
N ILE A 435 4.14 25.16 -8.18
CA ILE A 435 3.13 24.10 -8.16
C ILE A 435 3.10 23.47 -6.78
N ASN A 436 1.92 23.42 -6.16
CA ASN A 436 1.66 22.63 -4.97
C ASN A 436 1.06 21.29 -5.41
N ALA A 437 1.67 20.21 -4.98
CA ALA A 437 1.25 18.85 -5.29
C ALA A 437 0.85 18.11 -4.02
N LYS A 438 -0.27 17.40 -4.07
CA LYS A 438 -0.75 16.60 -2.93
C LYS A 438 -1.24 15.23 -3.40
N PHE A 439 -0.97 14.21 -2.60
CA PHE A 439 -1.63 12.91 -2.75
C PHE A 439 -3.12 13.07 -2.45
N LYS A 440 -3.97 12.41 -3.24
CA LYS A 440 -5.40 12.30 -2.97
C LYS A 440 -5.69 10.98 -2.29
N VAL A 441 -6.25 11.03 -1.08
CA VAL A 441 -6.71 9.83 -0.39
C VAL A 441 -7.91 9.26 -1.13
N TYR A 442 -7.83 7.98 -1.49
CA TYR A 442 -8.97 7.27 -2.05
C TYR A 442 -10.03 7.06 -0.98
N ARG A 443 -11.25 7.51 -1.28
CA ARG A 443 -12.44 7.33 -0.44
C ARG A 443 -13.48 6.63 -1.30
N PRO A 444 -13.92 5.43 -0.94
CA PRO A 444 -15.00 4.79 -1.67
C PRO A 444 -16.27 5.64 -1.54
N GLN A 445 -16.84 6.04 -2.66
CA GLN A 445 -18.07 6.80 -2.75
C GLN A 445 -18.93 6.16 -3.83
N SER A 446 -20.26 6.16 -3.65
CA SER A 446 -21.14 5.77 -4.74
C SER A 446 -21.16 6.85 -5.82
N GLU A 447 -21.36 6.46 -7.07
CA GLU A 447 -21.48 7.42 -8.19
C GLU A 447 -22.59 8.44 -7.94
N THR A 448 -23.71 7.99 -7.38
CA THR A 448 -24.82 8.86 -6.99
C THR A 448 -24.44 9.89 -5.92
N ASP A 449 -23.61 9.51 -4.93
CA ASP A 449 -23.14 10.45 -3.90
C ASP A 449 -22.20 11.50 -4.50
N ILE A 450 -21.34 11.10 -5.46
CA ILE A 450 -20.45 12.03 -6.16
C ILE A 450 -21.28 13.06 -6.94
N VAL A 451 -22.23 12.61 -7.75
CA VAL A 451 -23.10 13.48 -8.55
C VAL A 451 -23.93 14.42 -7.66
N THR A 452 -24.53 13.89 -6.60
CA THR A 452 -25.34 14.68 -5.64
C THR A 452 -24.49 15.75 -4.95
N ARG A 453 -23.28 15.40 -4.53
CA ARG A 453 -22.34 16.35 -3.90
C ARG A 453 -21.92 17.45 -4.87
N LEU A 454 -21.59 17.10 -6.10
CA LEU A 454 -21.19 18.07 -7.12
C LEU A 454 -22.38 19.00 -7.47
N GLN A 455 -23.57 18.44 -7.64
CA GLN A 455 -24.78 19.23 -7.89
C GLN A 455 -25.10 20.17 -6.72
N THR A 456 -25.02 19.69 -5.49
CA THR A 456 -25.24 20.51 -4.29
C THR A 456 -24.19 21.61 -4.17
N GLY A 457 -22.91 21.29 -4.46
CA GLY A 457 -21.82 22.27 -4.43
C GLY A 457 -22.01 23.41 -5.45
N VAL A 458 -22.50 23.09 -6.67
CA VAL A 458 -22.78 24.08 -7.71
C VAL A 458 -24.02 24.90 -7.36
N THR A 459 -25.12 24.27 -6.92
CA THR A 459 -26.35 24.98 -6.53
C THR A 459 -26.19 25.88 -5.33
N SER A 460 -25.33 25.50 -4.36
CA SER A 460 -25.01 26.30 -3.18
C SER A 460 -23.98 27.40 -3.46
N GLY A 461 -23.41 27.47 -4.67
CA GLY A 461 -22.38 28.45 -5.02
C GLY A 461 -20.98 28.20 -4.44
N PHE A 462 -20.75 27.03 -3.82
CA PHE A 462 -19.43 26.64 -3.30
C PHE A 462 -18.49 26.08 -4.36
N LEU A 463 -19.03 25.55 -5.46
CA LEU A 463 -18.27 25.02 -6.58
C LEU A 463 -18.68 25.71 -7.88
N SER A 464 -17.70 26.07 -8.71
CA SER A 464 -17.99 26.47 -10.08
C SER A 464 -18.44 25.26 -10.90
N VAL A 465 -19.25 25.50 -11.93
CA VAL A 465 -19.65 24.45 -12.90
C VAL A 465 -18.42 23.81 -13.55
N GLU A 466 -17.38 24.62 -13.79
CA GLU A 466 -16.11 24.17 -14.36
C GLU A 466 -15.41 23.17 -13.43
N THR A 467 -15.23 23.52 -12.14
CA THR A 467 -14.63 22.62 -11.15
C THR A 467 -15.45 21.35 -10.95
N ALA A 468 -16.78 21.46 -10.95
CA ALA A 468 -17.67 20.30 -10.84
C ALA A 468 -17.55 19.36 -12.04
N SER A 469 -17.43 19.91 -13.26
CA SER A 469 -17.20 19.13 -14.48
C SER A 469 -15.85 18.42 -14.46
N GLU A 470 -14.77 19.09 -14.02
CA GLU A 470 -13.45 18.45 -13.87
C GLU A 470 -13.40 17.35 -12.80
N MET A 471 -14.23 17.46 -11.77
CA MET A 471 -14.34 16.48 -10.69
C MET A 471 -15.28 15.31 -10.99
N ASN A 472 -16.07 15.40 -12.04
CA ASN A 472 -16.98 14.34 -12.45
C ASN A 472 -16.20 13.23 -13.18
N PRO A 473 -16.17 11.98 -12.67
CA PRO A 473 -15.43 10.88 -13.29
C PRO A 473 -15.95 10.51 -14.69
N ASP A 474 -17.22 10.84 -15.00
CA ASP A 474 -17.87 10.54 -16.27
C ASP A 474 -17.76 11.70 -17.28
N ALA A 475 -17.13 12.81 -16.91
CA ALA A 475 -16.99 13.96 -17.80
C ALA A 475 -16.04 13.64 -18.97
N LYS A 476 -16.51 13.96 -20.19
CA LYS A 476 -15.66 13.83 -21.39
C LYS A 476 -14.68 14.99 -21.45
N PRO A 477 -13.53 14.83 -22.15
CA PRO A 477 -12.53 15.90 -22.28
C PRO A 477 -13.09 17.23 -22.82
N ASP A 478 -14.17 17.17 -23.63
CA ASP A 478 -14.81 18.33 -24.26
C ASP A 478 -16.03 18.84 -23.47
N GLU A 479 -16.33 18.30 -22.30
CA GLU A 479 -17.58 18.57 -21.56
C GLU A 479 -17.74 20.05 -21.23
N LYS A 480 -16.65 20.74 -20.90
CA LYS A 480 -16.65 22.20 -20.69
C LYS A 480 -17.12 22.96 -21.90
N ALA A 481 -16.56 22.67 -23.08
CA ALA A 481 -16.92 23.33 -24.34
C ALA A 481 -18.37 23.01 -24.74
N ARG A 482 -18.87 21.82 -24.40
CA ARG A 482 -20.27 21.43 -24.63
C ARG A 482 -21.22 22.18 -23.71
N LEU A 483 -20.91 22.26 -22.43
CA LEU A 483 -21.70 23.01 -21.44
C LEU A 483 -21.77 24.50 -21.76
N GLU A 484 -20.67 25.11 -22.22
CA GLU A 484 -20.66 26.51 -22.69
C GLU A 484 -21.57 26.73 -23.91
N LYS A 485 -21.50 25.81 -24.89
CA LYS A 485 -22.40 25.87 -26.06
C LYS A 485 -23.87 25.69 -25.70
N GLU A 486 -24.17 24.76 -24.77
CA GLU A 486 -25.53 24.56 -24.30
C GLU A 486 -26.06 25.75 -23.49
N LYS A 487 -25.22 26.39 -22.68
CA LYS A 487 -25.58 27.62 -21.98
C LYS A 487 -25.88 28.76 -22.97
N GLN A 488 -25.02 28.93 -23.96
CA GLN A 488 -25.22 29.95 -24.98
C GLN A 488 -26.52 29.69 -25.77
N ALA A 489 -26.75 28.44 -26.18
CA ALA A 489 -27.98 28.07 -26.87
C ALA A 489 -29.25 28.33 -26.03
N LYS A 490 -29.22 28.08 -24.72
CA LYS A 490 -30.33 28.40 -23.82
C LYS A 490 -30.55 29.91 -23.66
N ILE A 491 -29.48 30.69 -23.58
CA ILE A 491 -29.57 32.16 -23.54
C ILE A 491 -30.20 32.69 -24.84
N ASP A 492 -29.73 32.20 -26.00
CA ASP A 492 -30.25 32.59 -27.30
C ASP A 492 -31.73 32.22 -27.46
N GLU A 493 -32.13 31.04 -26.96
CA GLU A 493 -33.53 30.61 -26.96
C GLU A 493 -34.39 31.47 -26.02
N GLN A 494 -33.91 31.85 -24.84
CA GLN A 494 -34.62 32.76 -23.93
C GLN A 494 -34.78 34.15 -24.51
N LEU A 495 -33.73 34.69 -25.18
CA LEU A 495 -33.79 35.96 -25.86
C LEU A 495 -34.81 35.93 -27.01
N TYR A 496 -34.81 34.86 -27.81
CA TYR A 496 -35.79 34.68 -28.86
C TYR A 496 -37.23 34.61 -28.33
N GLN A 497 -37.48 33.91 -27.21
CA GLN A 497 -38.78 33.86 -26.54
C GLN A 497 -39.21 35.23 -26.00
N GLN A 498 -38.29 36.03 -25.45
CA GLN A 498 -38.55 37.38 -24.98
C GLN A 498 -38.88 38.32 -26.16
N GLU A 499 -38.12 38.22 -27.26
CA GLU A 499 -38.43 39.01 -28.47
C GLU A 499 -39.81 38.67 -29.06
N GLN A 500 -40.17 37.39 -29.12
CA GLN A 500 -41.49 36.95 -29.56
C GLN A 500 -42.60 37.48 -28.63
N ALA A 501 -42.40 37.45 -27.32
CA ALA A 501 -43.36 37.98 -26.33
C ALA A 501 -43.52 39.51 -26.49
N LEU A 502 -42.42 40.26 -26.75
CA LEU A 502 -42.46 41.69 -27.04
C LEU A 502 -43.21 42.03 -28.35
N ILE A 503 -42.98 41.26 -29.40
CA ILE A 503 -43.68 41.41 -30.70
C ILE A 503 -45.17 41.16 -30.54
N ILE A 504 -45.56 40.14 -29.76
CA ILE A 504 -46.97 39.83 -29.45
C ILE A 504 -47.61 40.95 -28.62
N SER A 505 -46.93 41.49 -27.63
CA SER A 505 -47.41 42.59 -26.79
C SER A 505 -47.61 43.89 -27.60
N GLN A 506 -46.68 44.19 -28.53
CA GLN A 506 -46.78 45.35 -29.41
C GLN A 506 -47.93 45.21 -30.44
N LYS A 507 -48.20 43.98 -30.91
CA LYS A 507 -49.35 43.72 -31.78
C LYS A 507 -50.69 43.90 -31.05
N HIS A 508 -50.78 43.51 -29.78
CA HIS A 508 -51.98 43.73 -28.99
C HIS A 508 -52.20 45.18 -28.61
N SER A 509 -51.15 45.95 -28.27
CA SER A 509 -51.26 47.38 -27.97
C SER A 509 -51.57 48.23 -29.21
N GLY A 510 -51.25 47.75 -30.43
CA GLY A 510 -51.62 48.39 -31.71
C GLY A 510 -53.08 48.13 -32.14
N GLN A 511 -53.73 47.07 -31.64
CA GLN A 511 -55.15 46.80 -31.95
C GLN A 511 -56.13 47.58 -31.07
N ASP A 512 -55.76 47.90 -29.82
CA ASP A 512 -56.64 48.70 -28.92
C ASP A 512 -56.74 50.18 -29.32
N ASN A 513 -55.72 50.73 -30.01
CA ASN A 513 -55.83 52.13 -30.56
C ASN A 513 -56.65 52.27 -31.81
N ASN A 514 -57.03 51.18 -32.50
CA ASN A 514 -57.87 51.27 -33.72
C ASN A 514 -59.37 51.07 -33.46
N ASN A 515 -59.73 50.64 -32.24
CA ASN A 515 -61.16 50.49 -31.91
C ASN A 515 -61.77 51.72 -31.21
N ASN A 516 -60.95 52.69 -30.73
CA ASN A 516 -61.48 53.92 -30.11
C ASN A 516 -61.74 55.07 -31.08
N ASN A 517 -61.49 54.91 -32.38
CA ASN A 517 -61.80 55.93 -33.42
C ASN A 517 -63.01 55.60 -34.29
N LYS A 518 -63.92 54.73 -33.88
CA LYS A 518 -65.16 54.38 -34.62
C LYS A 518 -66.46 54.62 -33.86
N GLU A 519 -66.47 55.34 -32.74
CA GLU A 519 -67.70 55.75 -32.05
C GLU A 519 -67.86 57.27 -31.92
N GLU A 520 -67.35 58.08 -32.86
CA GLU A 520 -67.78 59.48 -33.09
C GLU A 520 -67.89 59.75 -34.55
N GLU A 521 -69.08 59.34 -35.20
CA GLU A 521 -69.77 60.02 -36.32
C GLU A 521 -71.22 59.55 -36.31
#